data_20897fd4c1a649947e3d82d32975e1ba
#
_entry.id   20897fd4c1a649947e3d82d32975e1ba
#
_cell.length_a   1.000
_cell.length_b   1.000
_cell.length_c   1.000
_cell.angle_alpha   90.00
_cell.angle_beta   90.00
_cell.angle_gamma   90.00
#
_symmetry.space_group_name_H-M   'P 1'
#
loop_
_entity.id
_entity.type
_entity.pdbx_description
1 polymer ?
#
loop_
_entity_poly.entity_id
_entity_poly.type
_entity_poly.pdbx_seq_one_letter_code
_entity_poly.pdbx_strand_id
1 'polypeptide(L)'
;MQKDVKNHNYELMNIATRDVISVSSTMSIIGAVETMTKKGFRRLPVTDSGTNKIIGIVTAGDIINFMGGGEKFNLVSGKHKGNMIAALNDSVREIMSTKLLTLKESARIIDVAKTIVEKKCGGIPIVNEDGVLTGIVTERDILKVFLNIPNYLSVSDIMTKNPHVTSPDSTICGVTKEMVKKKFRRLPVVSDDVLFGIVTAMDIMKYVGNGDIFKEMVTGDVSDVMSVPVRKLINGDLYTTTPDESISNVALEMVGKGVGALPVIDNSHLVGVITEFDLVKALSEEKA
;
A
#
# COMPACT_ATOMS: atom_id res chain seq x y z
N MET A 1 9.84 -33.99 -0.18
CA MET A 1 9.67 -32.69 -0.82
C MET A 1 9.48 -31.50 0.14
N GLN A 2 9.46 -31.69 1.47
CA GLN A 2 9.40 -30.60 2.46
C GLN A 2 10.76 -30.00 2.84
N LYS A 3 11.86 -30.44 2.21
CA LYS A 3 13.22 -30.00 2.58
C LYS A 3 13.73 -28.76 1.83
N ASP A 4 13.09 -28.37 0.71
CA ASP A 4 13.68 -27.36 -0.16
C ASP A 4 13.41 -25.92 0.26
N VAL A 5 12.27 -25.64 0.89
CA VAL A 5 11.99 -24.29 1.43
C VAL A 5 12.88 -23.98 2.64
N LYS A 6 13.24 -24.97 3.45
CA LYS A 6 14.14 -24.81 4.60
C LYS A 6 15.61 -24.57 4.21
N ASN A 7 16.02 -24.93 3.00
CA ASN A 7 17.40 -24.85 2.54
C ASN A 7 17.70 -23.65 1.61
N HIS A 8 16.70 -22.89 1.16
CA HIS A 8 16.95 -21.65 0.46
C HIS A 8 17.21 -20.55 1.49
N ASN A 9 18.46 -20.46 1.92
CA ASN A 9 18.98 -19.41 2.78
C ASN A 9 19.02 -18.08 1.97
N TYR A 10 17.84 -17.59 1.59
CA TYR A 10 17.76 -16.25 1.02
C TYR A 10 18.09 -15.26 2.14
N GLU A 11 19.26 -14.67 2.06
CA GLU A 11 19.60 -13.54 2.91
C GLU A 11 18.63 -12.40 2.62
N LEU A 12 18.08 -11.78 3.65
CA LEU A 12 17.14 -10.68 3.53
C LEU A 12 17.64 -9.59 2.57
N MET A 13 18.94 -9.27 2.66
CA MET A 13 19.55 -8.22 1.86
C MET A 13 19.68 -8.55 0.36
N ASN A 14 19.42 -9.80 -0.05
CA ASN A 14 19.39 -10.19 -1.46
C ASN A 14 18.06 -9.86 -2.14
N ILE A 15 16.98 -9.73 -1.36
CA ILE A 15 15.65 -9.38 -1.88
C ILE A 15 15.24 -7.95 -1.53
N ALA A 16 15.81 -7.38 -0.48
CA ALA A 16 15.50 -6.03 -0.02
C ALA A 16 16.00 -4.96 -1.00
N THR A 17 15.28 -3.85 -1.06
CA THR A 17 15.76 -2.63 -1.72
C THR A 17 16.78 -1.96 -0.82
N ARG A 18 18.04 -1.82 -1.30
CA ARG A 18 19.15 -1.19 -0.56
C ARG A 18 19.20 0.33 -0.76
N ASP A 19 18.96 0.81 -1.98
CA ASP A 19 18.95 2.24 -2.30
C ASP A 19 17.59 2.84 -1.90
N VAL A 20 17.41 3.00 -0.59
CA VAL A 20 16.13 3.46 -0.03
C VAL A 20 16.02 4.98 -0.16
N ILE A 21 14.99 5.43 -0.86
CA ILE A 21 14.61 6.84 -0.83
C ILE A 21 13.94 7.13 0.50
N SER A 22 14.59 7.95 1.31
CA SER A 22 14.07 8.50 2.56
C SER A 22 13.84 10.01 2.43
N VAL A 23 13.10 10.57 3.37
CA VAL A 23 12.79 11.99 3.41
C VAL A 23 13.10 12.58 4.78
N SER A 24 13.41 13.88 4.82
CA SER A 24 13.52 14.62 6.09
C SER A 24 12.17 14.79 6.75
N SER A 25 12.15 14.84 8.08
CA SER A 25 10.92 15.13 8.83
C SER A 25 10.34 16.51 8.56
N THR A 26 11.11 17.42 7.97
CA THR A 26 10.68 18.78 7.59
C THR A 26 10.12 18.87 6.17
N MET A 27 10.19 17.78 5.38
CA MET A 27 9.55 17.74 4.08
C MET A 27 8.04 17.99 4.22
N SER A 28 7.44 18.72 3.28
CA SER A 28 6.00 18.95 3.26
C SER A 28 5.23 17.66 2.94
N ILE A 29 3.99 17.58 3.40
CA ILE A 29 3.11 16.44 3.10
C ILE A 29 2.94 16.29 1.59
N ILE A 30 2.71 17.40 0.86
CA ILE A 30 2.59 17.36 -0.61
C ILE A 30 3.88 16.84 -1.27
N GLY A 31 5.06 17.28 -0.80
CA GLY A 31 6.34 16.80 -1.30
C GLY A 31 6.55 15.29 -1.09
N ALA A 32 6.09 14.75 0.05
CA ALA A 32 6.09 13.31 0.28
C ALA A 32 5.12 12.56 -0.66
N VAL A 33 3.91 13.10 -0.86
CA VAL A 33 2.93 12.53 -1.81
C VAL A 33 3.48 12.52 -3.23
N GLU A 34 4.06 13.63 -3.70
CA GLU A 34 4.70 13.70 -5.01
C GLU A 34 5.85 12.70 -5.15
N THR A 35 6.69 12.57 -4.12
CA THR A 35 7.78 11.59 -4.13
C THR A 35 7.25 10.17 -4.23
N MET A 36 6.22 9.82 -3.44
CA MET A 36 5.59 8.51 -3.49
C MET A 36 4.98 8.22 -4.86
N THR A 37 4.25 9.16 -5.43
CA THR A 37 3.54 8.98 -6.70
C THR A 37 4.49 8.89 -7.88
N LYS A 38 5.50 9.76 -7.97
CA LYS A 38 6.53 9.74 -9.04
C LYS A 38 7.36 8.45 -9.03
N LYS A 39 7.59 7.87 -7.84
CA LYS A 39 8.39 6.64 -7.67
C LYS A 39 7.55 5.36 -7.59
N GLY A 40 6.23 5.46 -7.54
CA GLY A 40 5.33 4.32 -7.32
C GLY A 40 5.43 3.71 -5.92
N PHE A 41 5.86 4.47 -4.92
CA PHE A 41 6.06 4.00 -3.56
C PHE A 41 4.80 4.18 -2.71
N ARG A 42 4.55 3.23 -1.82
CA ARG A 42 3.43 3.29 -0.85
C ARG A 42 3.90 3.70 0.55
N ARG A 43 5.22 3.97 0.73
CA ARG A 43 5.82 4.42 1.99
C ARG A 43 7.17 5.07 1.77
N LEU A 44 7.50 5.99 2.66
CA LEU A 44 8.81 6.62 2.72
C LEU A 44 9.32 6.58 4.16
N PRO A 45 10.48 5.97 4.43
CA PRO A 45 11.19 6.18 5.66
C PRO A 45 11.50 7.67 5.86
N VAL A 46 11.36 8.12 7.10
CA VAL A 46 11.74 9.48 7.51
C VAL A 46 13.00 9.36 8.33
N THR A 47 14.07 10.04 7.90
CA THR A 47 15.38 9.96 8.53
C THR A 47 15.82 11.31 9.09
N ASP A 48 16.67 11.25 10.08
CA ASP A 48 17.41 12.41 10.55
C ASP A 48 18.47 12.79 9.51
N SER A 49 18.49 14.05 9.08
CA SER A 49 19.34 14.53 7.98
C SER A 49 20.84 14.50 8.29
N GLY A 50 21.24 14.50 9.57
CA GLY A 50 22.64 14.51 9.97
C GLY A 50 23.20 13.10 10.15
N THR A 51 22.38 12.16 10.64
CA THR A 51 22.83 10.81 11.04
C THR A 51 22.30 9.71 10.15
N ASN A 52 21.35 10.00 9.28
CA ASN A 52 20.60 9.03 8.47
C ASN A 52 19.90 7.92 9.31
N LYS A 53 19.74 8.15 10.62
CA LYS A 53 18.96 7.26 11.48
C LYS A 53 17.50 7.39 11.15
N ILE A 54 16.78 6.27 11.13
CA ILE A 54 15.34 6.29 10.91
C ILE A 54 14.63 6.83 12.16
N ILE A 55 13.77 7.84 11.98
CA ILE A 55 13.00 8.51 13.05
C ILE A 55 11.49 8.39 12.86
N GLY A 56 11.04 7.95 11.69
CA GLY A 56 9.63 7.77 11.38
C GLY A 56 9.42 7.05 10.05
N ILE A 57 8.18 6.82 9.74
CA ILE A 57 7.72 6.33 8.42
C ILE A 57 6.42 7.02 8.08
N VAL A 58 6.28 7.49 6.85
CA VAL A 58 5.01 7.97 6.29
C VAL A 58 4.56 7.00 5.20
N THR A 59 3.29 6.63 5.22
CA THR A 59 2.72 5.62 4.33
C THR A 59 1.50 6.15 3.59
N ALA A 60 1.09 5.45 2.53
CA ALA A 60 -0.17 5.72 1.83
C ALA A 60 -1.38 5.73 2.80
N GLY A 61 -1.37 4.85 3.83
CA GLY A 61 -2.40 4.85 4.87
C GLY A 61 -2.44 6.13 5.70
N ASP A 62 -1.28 6.74 5.97
CA ASP A 62 -1.19 8.01 6.67
C ASP A 62 -1.77 9.15 5.83
N ILE A 63 -1.49 9.14 4.52
CA ILE A 63 -2.07 10.11 3.58
C ILE A 63 -3.58 9.95 3.47
N ILE A 64 -4.10 8.72 3.34
CA ILE A 64 -5.54 8.47 3.30
C ILE A 64 -6.23 8.91 4.62
N ASN A 65 -5.58 8.67 5.76
CA ASN A 65 -6.07 9.13 7.06
C ASN A 65 -6.13 10.67 7.11
N PHE A 66 -5.08 11.34 6.64
CA PHE A 66 -5.00 12.80 6.51
C PHE A 66 -6.06 13.35 5.53
N MET A 67 -6.34 12.65 4.43
CA MET A 67 -7.30 13.03 3.40
C MET A 67 -8.78 12.89 3.82
N GLY A 68 -9.10 12.66 5.07
CA GLY A 68 -10.48 12.59 5.57
C GLY A 68 -10.89 11.23 6.12
N GLY A 69 -9.99 10.24 6.05
CA GLY A 69 -10.29 8.88 6.53
C GLY A 69 -10.26 8.71 8.05
N GLY A 70 -9.54 9.55 8.79
CA GLY A 70 -9.34 9.32 10.23
C GLY A 70 -8.78 10.51 11.01
N GLU A 71 -8.11 10.23 12.14
CA GLU A 71 -7.68 11.26 13.11
C GLU A 71 -6.72 12.30 12.55
N LYS A 72 -5.87 11.94 11.57
CA LYS A 72 -4.93 12.88 10.94
C LYS A 72 -5.64 13.96 10.12
N PHE A 73 -6.91 13.77 9.78
CA PHE A 73 -7.74 14.79 9.17
C PHE A 73 -7.97 16.01 10.07
N ASN A 74 -7.77 15.88 11.39
CA ASN A 74 -7.82 17.01 12.31
C ASN A 74 -6.77 18.10 11.98
N LEU A 75 -5.69 17.75 11.28
CA LEU A 75 -4.74 18.72 10.75
C LEU A 75 -5.41 19.66 9.75
N VAL A 76 -6.26 19.12 8.89
CA VAL A 76 -7.02 19.91 7.89
C VAL A 76 -8.19 20.64 8.55
N SER A 77 -9.08 19.92 9.21
CA SER A 77 -10.33 20.45 9.74
C SER A 77 -10.16 21.34 10.97
N GLY A 78 -9.25 20.97 11.87
CA GLY A 78 -8.99 21.67 13.13
C GLY A 78 -7.95 22.78 12.97
N LYS A 79 -6.68 22.41 12.71
CA LYS A 79 -5.56 23.36 12.64
C LYS A 79 -5.72 24.37 11.50
N HIS A 80 -6.11 23.91 10.31
CA HIS A 80 -6.22 24.75 9.11
C HIS A 80 -7.65 25.11 8.73
N LYS A 81 -8.64 24.78 9.56
CA LYS A 81 -10.07 25.17 9.39
C LYS A 81 -10.62 24.82 7.99
N GLY A 82 -10.24 23.64 7.46
CA GLY A 82 -10.67 23.17 6.14
C GLY A 82 -9.75 23.56 4.99
N ASN A 83 -8.76 24.43 5.19
CA ASN A 83 -7.82 24.81 4.13
C ASN A 83 -6.84 23.66 3.83
N MET A 84 -7.15 22.91 2.77
CA MET A 84 -6.37 21.73 2.34
C MET A 84 -4.97 22.13 1.86
N ILE A 85 -4.84 23.27 1.16
CA ILE A 85 -3.54 23.73 0.64
C ILE A 85 -2.58 24.03 1.79
N ALA A 86 -3.06 24.74 2.81
CA ALA A 86 -2.25 25.04 4.00
C ALA A 86 -1.82 23.74 4.71
N ALA A 87 -2.75 22.78 4.87
CA ALA A 87 -2.47 21.52 5.52
C ALA A 87 -1.47 20.64 4.73
N LEU A 88 -1.55 20.62 3.39
CA LEU A 88 -0.60 19.89 2.52
C LEU A 88 0.82 20.46 2.60
N ASN A 89 0.97 21.73 2.96
CA ASN A 89 2.28 22.37 3.16
C ASN A 89 2.87 22.13 4.56
N ASP A 90 2.12 21.52 5.48
CA ASP A 90 2.69 21.10 6.77
C ASP A 90 3.76 20.01 6.60
N SER A 91 4.60 19.90 7.62
CA SER A 91 5.66 18.89 7.68
C SER A 91 5.11 17.47 7.78
N VAL A 92 5.76 16.50 7.14
CA VAL A 92 5.42 15.06 7.30
C VAL A 92 5.49 14.59 8.75
N ARG A 93 6.22 15.30 9.61
CA ARG A 93 6.28 15.03 11.06
C ARG A 93 4.89 15.00 11.70
N GLU A 94 3.95 15.80 11.20
CA GLU A 94 2.59 15.87 11.72
C GLU A 94 1.77 14.60 11.48
N ILE A 95 2.14 13.84 10.44
CA ILE A 95 1.38 12.66 10.01
C ILE A 95 2.19 11.36 10.04
N MET A 96 3.52 11.39 10.16
CA MET A 96 4.35 10.18 10.18
C MET A 96 4.07 9.33 11.43
N SER A 97 4.31 8.03 11.32
CA SER A 97 4.33 7.14 12.47
C SER A 97 5.75 7.11 13.06
N THR A 98 5.86 7.33 14.37
CA THR A 98 7.11 7.25 15.13
C THR A 98 7.28 5.90 15.84
N LYS A 99 6.21 5.10 15.92
CA LYS A 99 6.28 3.72 16.41
C LYS A 99 6.86 2.83 15.30
N LEU A 100 8.18 2.81 15.24
CA LEU A 100 8.90 2.11 14.19
C LEU A 100 8.97 0.62 14.48
N LEU A 101 8.64 -0.15 13.45
CA LEU A 101 9.02 -1.55 13.32
C LEU A 101 10.20 -1.59 12.35
N THR A 102 11.34 -2.11 12.78
CA THR A 102 12.54 -2.25 11.97
C THR A 102 13.08 -3.68 12.07
N LEU A 103 13.85 -4.09 11.08
CA LEU A 103 14.56 -5.37 11.06
C LEU A 103 16.07 -5.15 11.02
N LYS A 104 16.82 -6.13 11.48
CA LYS A 104 18.26 -6.22 11.26
C LYS A 104 18.54 -6.90 9.92
N GLU A 105 19.68 -6.60 9.32
CA GLU A 105 20.11 -7.20 8.05
C GLU A 105 20.18 -8.72 8.08
N SER A 106 20.42 -9.31 9.26
CA SER A 106 20.49 -10.76 9.49
C SER A 106 19.13 -11.45 9.66
N ALA A 107 18.00 -10.72 9.56
CA ALA A 107 16.68 -11.33 9.72
C ALA A 107 16.39 -12.34 8.60
N ARG A 108 15.73 -13.45 8.94
CA ARG A 108 15.34 -14.48 7.95
C ARG A 108 14.07 -14.08 7.24
N ILE A 109 13.95 -14.39 5.96
CA ILE A 109 12.77 -14.03 5.13
C ILE A 109 11.47 -14.57 5.71
N ILE A 110 11.47 -15.79 6.24
CA ILE A 110 10.28 -16.37 6.86
C ILE A 110 9.83 -15.56 8.10
N ASP A 111 10.76 -15.05 8.90
CA ASP A 111 10.44 -14.22 10.06
C ASP A 111 9.94 -12.84 9.63
N VAL A 112 10.45 -12.32 8.50
CA VAL A 112 9.95 -11.10 7.87
C VAL A 112 8.51 -11.29 7.40
N ALA A 113 8.22 -12.39 6.69
CA ALA A 113 6.86 -12.70 6.24
C ALA A 113 5.88 -12.81 7.42
N LYS A 114 6.25 -13.57 8.47
CA LYS A 114 5.47 -13.66 9.71
C LYS A 114 5.24 -12.28 10.35
N THR A 115 6.28 -11.47 10.43
CA THR A 115 6.18 -10.12 11.00
C THR A 115 5.24 -9.22 10.20
N ILE A 116 5.31 -9.26 8.86
CA ILE A 116 4.41 -8.51 7.98
C ILE A 116 2.95 -8.91 8.24
N VAL A 117 2.68 -10.22 8.38
CA VAL A 117 1.33 -10.75 8.61
C VAL A 117 0.82 -10.37 10.00
N GLU A 118 1.60 -10.60 11.04
CA GLU A 118 1.23 -10.29 12.43
C GLU A 118 0.99 -8.79 12.66
N LYS A 119 1.89 -7.96 12.14
CA LYS A 119 1.79 -6.50 12.29
C LYS A 119 0.89 -5.83 11.24
N LYS A 120 0.41 -6.58 10.24
CA LYS A 120 -0.41 -6.09 9.12
C LYS A 120 0.22 -4.87 8.42
N CYS A 121 1.53 -4.93 8.22
CA CYS A 121 2.31 -3.86 7.57
C CYS A 121 2.77 -4.33 6.18
N GLY A 122 2.75 -3.44 5.20
CA GLY A 122 3.11 -3.80 3.82
C GLY A 122 4.62 -3.74 3.54
N GLY A 123 5.46 -3.46 4.53
CA GLY A 123 6.92 -3.45 4.41
C GLY A 123 7.59 -2.82 5.61
N ILE A 124 8.85 -3.19 5.83
CA ILE A 124 9.59 -2.92 7.06
C ILE A 124 10.98 -2.37 6.70
N PRO A 125 11.38 -1.20 7.24
CA PRO A 125 12.74 -0.70 7.11
C PRO A 125 13.76 -1.63 7.77
N ILE A 126 14.93 -1.73 7.16
CA ILE A 126 16.08 -2.49 7.65
C ILE A 126 17.13 -1.50 8.15
N VAL A 127 17.70 -1.77 9.31
CA VAL A 127 18.68 -0.90 9.93
C VAL A 127 19.91 -1.70 10.39
N ASN A 128 21.06 -1.02 10.39
CA ASN A 128 22.26 -1.55 11.02
C ASN A 128 22.21 -1.44 12.56
N GLU A 129 23.31 -1.79 13.23
CA GLU A 129 23.41 -1.75 14.71
C GLU A 129 23.26 -0.33 15.28
N ASP A 130 23.65 0.69 14.52
CA ASP A 130 23.54 2.10 14.92
C ASP A 130 22.17 2.73 14.68
N GLY A 131 21.22 1.94 14.11
CA GLY A 131 19.90 2.43 13.73
C GLY A 131 19.86 3.24 12.43
N VAL A 132 20.93 3.18 11.64
CA VAL A 132 20.99 3.81 10.31
C VAL A 132 20.23 2.95 9.31
N LEU A 133 19.45 3.60 8.45
CA LEU A 133 18.66 2.94 7.41
C LEU A 133 19.58 2.34 6.34
N THR A 134 19.50 1.01 6.14
CA THR A 134 20.30 0.27 5.16
C THR A 134 19.49 -0.44 4.09
N GLY A 135 18.18 -0.54 4.30
CA GLY A 135 17.30 -1.20 3.33
C GLY A 135 15.83 -1.07 3.70
N ILE A 136 15.00 -1.59 2.81
CA ILE A 136 13.57 -1.79 3.06
C ILE A 136 13.12 -3.08 2.38
N VAL A 137 12.32 -3.87 3.07
CA VAL A 137 11.67 -5.07 2.52
C VAL A 137 10.16 -4.88 2.51
N THR A 138 9.50 -5.31 1.44
CA THR A 138 8.07 -5.13 1.25
C THR A 138 7.39 -6.46 0.89
N GLU A 139 6.05 -6.48 0.95
CA GLU A 139 5.24 -7.61 0.43
C GLU A 139 5.70 -8.02 -0.98
N ARG A 140 5.95 -7.04 -1.86
CA ARG A 140 6.38 -7.27 -3.26
C ARG A 140 7.75 -7.95 -3.37
N ASP A 141 8.68 -7.65 -2.46
CA ASP A 141 10.01 -8.28 -2.47
C ASP A 141 9.89 -9.75 -2.06
N ILE A 142 8.97 -10.08 -1.15
CA ILE A 142 8.69 -11.46 -0.75
C ILE A 142 8.03 -12.24 -1.90
N LEU A 143 7.17 -11.61 -2.72
CA LEU A 143 6.59 -12.27 -3.89
C LEU A 143 7.64 -12.84 -4.83
N LYS A 144 8.79 -12.17 -4.98
CA LYS A 144 9.89 -12.65 -5.82
C LYS A 144 10.43 -14.02 -5.36
N VAL A 145 10.28 -14.33 -4.08
CA VAL A 145 10.65 -15.66 -3.54
C VAL A 145 9.68 -16.72 -4.05
N PHE A 146 8.38 -16.42 -4.15
CA PHE A 146 7.37 -17.34 -4.68
C PHE A 146 7.63 -17.79 -6.11
N LEU A 147 8.26 -16.93 -6.93
CA LEU A 147 8.54 -17.24 -8.33
C LEU A 147 9.48 -18.44 -8.49
N ASN A 148 10.18 -18.82 -7.43
CA ASN A 148 11.17 -19.88 -7.42
C ASN A 148 10.76 -21.10 -6.58
N ILE A 149 9.54 -21.10 -6.02
CA ILE A 149 9.05 -22.19 -5.16
C ILE A 149 7.86 -22.86 -5.86
N PRO A 150 7.96 -24.16 -6.18
CA PRO A 150 6.81 -24.92 -6.66
C PRO A 150 5.71 -24.91 -5.60
N ASN A 151 4.51 -24.49 -5.96
CA ASN A 151 3.36 -24.60 -5.08
C ASN A 151 2.14 -25.09 -5.87
N TYR A 152 1.18 -25.67 -5.16
CA TYR A 152 -0.01 -26.28 -5.73
C TYR A 152 -1.30 -25.56 -5.34
N LEU A 153 -1.18 -24.40 -4.68
CA LEU A 153 -2.35 -23.63 -4.28
C LEU A 153 -2.92 -22.85 -5.47
N SER A 154 -4.24 -22.78 -5.50
CA SER A 154 -5.01 -21.94 -6.39
C SER A 154 -5.39 -20.61 -5.71
N VAL A 155 -5.85 -19.66 -6.51
CA VAL A 155 -6.40 -18.39 -6.02
C VAL A 155 -7.53 -18.63 -5.02
N SER A 156 -8.43 -19.58 -5.30
CA SER A 156 -9.58 -19.90 -4.46
C SER A 156 -9.21 -20.37 -3.05
N ASP A 157 -7.99 -20.92 -2.85
CA ASP A 157 -7.51 -21.41 -1.56
C ASP A 157 -7.14 -20.27 -0.59
N ILE A 158 -6.72 -19.12 -1.14
CA ILE A 158 -6.16 -18.02 -0.33
C ILE A 158 -6.83 -16.67 -0.53
N MET A 159 -7.65 -16.49 -1.57
CA MET A 159 -8.31 -15.20 -1.84
C MET A 159 -9.26 -14.77 -0.72
N THR A 160 -9.45 -13.48 -0.58
CA THR A 160 -10.56 -12.92 0.21
C THR A 160 -11.85 -13.05 -0.60
N LYS A 161 -12.76 -13.92 -0.14
CA LYS A 161 -14.09 -14.12 -0.75
C LYS A 161 -15.04 -12.99 -0.36
N ASN A 162 -15.99 -12.65 -1.22
CA ASN A 162 -16.99 -11.60 -1.02
C ASN A 162 -16.34 -10.28 -0.55
N PRO A 163 -15.47 -9.68 -1.37
CA PRO A 163 -14.73 -8.50 -1.00
C PRO A 163 -15.68 -7.32 -0.77
N HIS A 164 -15.27 -6.42 0.12
CA HIS A 164 -15.97 -5.16 0.30
C HIS A 164 -15.80 -4.30 -0.97
N VAL A 165 -16.90 -3.86 -1.53
CA VAL A 165 -16.93 -3.08 -2.78
C VAL A 165 -17.44 -1.66 -2.54
N THR A 166 -17.21 -0.77 -3.49
CA THR A 166 -17.76 0.58 -3.51
C THR A 166 -18.40 0.89 -4.86
N SER A 167 -19.23 1.94 -4.93
CA SER A 167 -19.86 2.40 -6.17
C SER A 167 -18.94 3.38 -6.92
N PRO A 168 -19.03 3.49 -8.26
CA PRO A 168 -18.34 4.55 -9.04
C PRO A 168 -18.70 5.97 -8.57
N ASP A 169 -19.90 6.16 -8.03
CA ASP A 169 -20.40 7.44 -7.54
C ASP A 169 -20.05 7.72 -6.08
N SER A 170 -19.42 6.77 -5.38
CA SER A 170 -18.90 7.00 -4.05
C SER A 170 -17.85 8.11 -4.06
N THR A 171 -17.90 9.00 -3.07
CA THR A 171 -17.00 10.14 -3.01
C THR A 171 -15.63 9.76 -2.45
N ILE A 172 -14.60 10.56 -2.73
CA ILE A 172 -13.27 10.41 -2.10
C ILE A 172 -13.42 10.35 -0.58
N CYS A 173 -14.25 11.20 0.02
CA CYS A 173 -14.52 11.18 1.46
C CYS A 173 -15.09 9.82 1.93
N GLY A 174 -16.06 9.27 1.22
CA GLY A 174 -16.66 7.98 1.55
C GLY A 174 -15.62 6.87 1.51
N VAL A 175 -14.89 6.78 0.41
CA VAL A 175 -13.88 5.74 0.19
C VAL A 175 -12.70 5.84 1.17
N THR A 176 -12.19 7.05 1.45
CA THR A 176 -11.10 7.22 2.43
C THR A 176 -11.52 6.81 3.84
N LYS A 177 -12.75 7.16 4.26
CA LYS A 177 -13.31 6.71 5.55
C LYS A 177 -13.42 5.18 5.62
N GLU A 178 -13.91 4.55 4.56
CA GLU A 178 -13.99 3.09 4.50
C GLU A 178 -12.60 2.43 4.56
N MET A 179 -11.64 2.93 3.76
CA MET A 179 -10.27 2.42 3.76
C MET A 179 -9.66 2.48 5.15
N VAL A 180 -9.80 3.59 5.88
CA VAL A 180 -9.26 3.73 7.23
C VAL A 180 -9.99 2.84 8.23
N LYS A 181 -11.33 2.87 8.23
CA LYS A 181 -12.17 2.09 9.15
C LYS A 181 -11.92 0.58 9.02
N LYS A 182 -11.81 0.08 7.78
CA LYS A 182 -11.63 -1.34 7.46
C LYS A 182 -10.16 -1.74 7.36
N LYS A 183 -9.22 -0.78 7.42
CA LYS A 183 -7.79 -0.97 7.19
C LYS A 183 -7.48 -1.54 5.79
N PHE A 184 -8.27 -1.15 4.80
CA PHE A 184 -8.07 -1.50 3.39
C PHE A 184 -7.24 -0.45 2.68
N ARG A 185 -6.47 -0.87 1.68
CA ARG A 185 -5.69 0.01 0.80
C ARG A 185 -6.29 0.11 -0.60
N ARG A 186 -7.39 -0.61 -0.84
CA ARG A 186 -8.10 -0.69 -2.12
C ARG A 186 -9.51 -1.21 -1.95
N LEU A 187 -10.38 -0.82 -2.87
CA LEU A 187 -11.76 -1.30 -2.95
C LEU A 187 -12.09 -1.57 -4.42
N PRO A 188 -12.60 -2.77 -4.77
CA PRO A 188 -13.22 -2.98 -6.08
C PRO A 188 -14.41 -2.02 -6.22
N VAL A 189 -14.56 -1.48 -7.41
CA VAL A 189 -15.66 -0.57 -7.77
C VAL A 189 -16.63 -1.32 -8.64
N VAL A 190 -17.86 -1.47 -8.16
CA VAL A 190 -18.89 -2.27 -8.81
C VAL A 190 -20.13 -1.41 -9.07
N SER A 191 -20.74 -1.56 -10.25
CA SER A 191 -22.02 -0.99 -10.61
C SER A 191 -22.84 -2.07 -11.29
N ASP A 192 -24.09 -2.28 -10.86
CA ASP A 192 -25.03 -3.26 -11.43
C ASP A 192 -24.41 -4.67 -11.58
N ASP A 193 -23.73 -5.13 -10.51
CA ASP A 193 -23.00 -6.39 -10.42
C ASP A 193 -21.79 -6.52 -11.38
N VAL A 194 -21.47 -5.47 -12.14
CA VAL A 194 -20.32 -5.43 -13.06
C VAL A 194 -19.14 -4.76 -12.38
N LEU A 195 -17.98 -5.40 -12.46
CA LEU A 195 -16.72 -4.81 -11.98
C LEU A 195 -16.31 -3.66 -12.92
N PHE A 196 -16.35 -2.43 -12.39
CA PHE A 196 -15.96 -1.20 -13.10
C PHE A 196 -14.45 -0.93 -13.02
N GLY A 197 -13.83 -1.29 -11.91
CA GLY A 197 -12.41 -1.07 -11.67
C GLY A 197 -12.00 -1.33 -10.22
N ILE A 198 -10.83 -0.84 -9.85
CA ILE A 198 -10.36 -0.81 -8.46
C ILE A 198 -9.93 0.62 -8.13
N VAL A 199 -10.41 1.17 -7.03
CA VAL A 199 -9.85 2.40 -6.46
C VAL A 199 -8.87 2.04 -5.35
N THR A 200 -7.67 2.62 -5.39
CA THR A 200 -6.60 2.38 -4.43
C THR A 200 -6.16 3.65 -3.72
N ALA A 201 -5.48 3.49 -2.57
CA ALA A 201 -4.82 4.60 -1.90
C ALA A 201 -3.82 5.34 -2.83
N MET A 202 -3.19 4.62 -3.77
CA MET A 202 -2.27 5.21 -4.74
C MET A 202 -2.99 6.12 -5.75
N ASP A 203 -4.23 5.77 -6.17
CA ASP A 203 -4.99 6.60 -7.10
C ASP A 203 -5.39 7.93 -6.44
N ILE A 204 -5.80 7.88 -5.18
CA ILE A 204 -6.07 9.08 -4.38
C ILE A 204 -4.79 9.92 -4.22
N MET A 205 -3.66 9.27 -3.92
CA MET A 205 -2.37 9.97 -3.82
C MET A 205 -1.94 10.58 -5.15
N LYS A 206 -2.13 9.89 -6.27
CA LYS A 206 -1.83 10.44 -7.61
C LYS A 206 -2.69 11.66 -7.91
N TYR A 207 -3.98 11.62 -7.58
CA TYR A 207 -4.88 12.75 -7.75
C TYR A 207 -4.40 14.00 -6.99
N VAL A 208 -3.82 13.82 -5.79
CA VAL A 208 -3.18 14.89 -5.03
C VAL A 208 -1.84 15.29 -5.61
N GLY A 209 -0.94 14.33 -5.83
CA GLY A 209 0.46 14.56 -6.21
C GLY A 209 0.65 15.06 -7.64
N ASN A 210 -0.29 14.78 -8.55
CA ASN A 210 -0.28 15.31 -9.91
C ASN A 210 -0.88 16.73 -10.00
N GLY A 211 -1.43 17.24 -8.91
CA GLY A 211 -2.06 18.54 -8.86
C GLY A 211 -3.50 18.57 -9.38
N ASP A 212 -4.10 17.42 -9.71
CA ASP A 212 -5.48 17.34 -10.18
C ASP A 212 -6.47 17.83 -9.11
N ILE A 213 -6.13 17.60 -7.84
CA ILE A 213 -6.86 18.14 -6.69
C ILE A 213 -7.06 19.66 -6.77
N PHE A 214 -6.05 20.41 -7.25
CA PHE A 214 -6.12 21.87 -7.31
C PHE A 214 -7.03 22.39 -8.42
N LYS A 215 -7.33 21.58 -9.44
CA LYS A 215 -8.28 21.91 -10.51
C LYS A 215 -9.73 21.90 -10.03
N GLU A 216 -10.03 21.06 -9.04
CA GLU A 216 -11.38 20.94 -8.45
C GLU A 216 -11.58 21.89 -7.26
N MET A 217 -10.50 22.44 -6.69
CA MET A 217 -10.56 23.38 -5.56
C MET A 217 -10.89 24.80 -6.04
N VAL A 218 -12.17 25.14 -6.05
CA VAL A 218 -12.63 26.50 -6.40
C VAL A 218 -12.41 27.47 -5.23
N THR A 219 -12.64 27.03 -4.00
CA THR A 219 -12.55 27.84 -2.78
C THR A 219 -11.30 27.58 -1.96
N GLY A 220 -10.55 26.52 -2.26
CA GLY A 220 -9.46 26.02 -1.43
C GLY A 220 -9.94 25.18 -0.24
N ASP A 221 -11.25 25.00 -0.10
CA ASP A 221 -11.86 24.20 0.94
C ASP A 221 -11.77 22.70 0.62
N VAL A 222 -11.56 21.90 1.63
CA VAL A 222 -11.46 20.46 1.53
C VAL A 222 -12.73 19.81 0.99
N SER A 223 -13.89 20.43 1.19
CA SER A 223 -15.18 19.90 0.71
C SER A 223 -15.25 19.79 -0.81
N ASP A 224 -14.60 20.70 -1.54
CA ASP A 224 -14.55 20.66 -3.01
C ASP A 224 -13.93 19.35 -3.51
N VAL A 225 -12.88 18.91 -2.83
CA VAL A 225 -12.14 17.68 -3.18
C VAL A 225 -12.84 16.41 -2.67
N MET A 226 -13.35 16.49 -1.43
CA MET A 226 -13.94 15.34 -0.76
C MET A 226 -15.23 14.86 -1.41
N SER A 227 -15.91 15.70 -2.17
CA SER A 227 -17.14 15.38 -2.91
C SER A 227 -16.91 14.73 -4.28
N VAL A 228 -15.67 14.70 -4.76
CA VAL A 228 -15.34 14.15 -6.09
C VAL A 228 -15.64 12.63 -6.12
N PRO A 229 -16.38 12.13 -7.13
CA PRO A 229 -16.69 10.72 -7.26
C PRO A 229 -15.46 9.92 -7.71
N VAL A 230 -15.29 8.71 -7.14
CA VAL A 230 -14.09 7.88 -7.38
C VAL A 230 -13.93 7.40 -8.82
N ARG A 231 -15.01 7.38 -9.63
CA ARG A 231 -14.90 7.10 -11.07
C ARG A 231 -13.92 8.03 -11.80
N LYS A 232 -13.70 9.25 -11.32
CA LYS A 232 -12.71 10.19 -11.88
C LYS A 232 -11.26 9.77 -11.60
N LEU A 233 -11.04 8.92 -10.59
CA LEU A 233 -9.72 8.45 -10.18
C LEU A 233 -9.32 7.12 -10.81
N ILE A 234 -10.32 6.37 -11.32
CA ILE A 234 -10.08 5.05 -11.90
C ILE A 234 -9.58 5.24 -13.32
N ASN A 235 -8.27 5.13 -13.47
CA ASN A 235 -7.60 5.25 -14.75
C ASN A 235 -6.60 4.10 -14.89
N GLY A 236 -6.66 3.39 -15.99
CA GLY A 236 -5.69 2.35 -16.30
C GLY A 236 -6.32 0.98 -16.58
N ASP A 237 -5.44 0.03 -16.88
CA ASP A 237 -5.84 -1.33 -17.19
C ASP A 237 -6.36 -2.05 -15.94
N LEU A 238 -7.48 -2.73 -16.09
CA LEU A 238 -8.03 -3.61 -15.07
C LEU A 238 -7.52 -5.04 -15.32
N TYR A 239 -6.62 -5.50 -14.46
CA TYR A 239 -6.15 -6.88 -14.45
C TYR A 239 -6.98 -7.70 -13.49
N THR A 240 -7.42 -8.88 -13.91
CA THR A 240 -8.25 -9.81 -13.14
C THR A 240 -7.67 -11.22 -13.23
N THR A 241 -8.10 -12.10 -12.35
CA THR A 241 -7.73 -13.52 -12.35
C THR A 241 -8.96 -14.39 -12.12
N THR A 242 -8.82 -15.72 -12.22
CA THR A 242 -9.88 -16.70 -11.96
C THR A 242 -9.60 -17.50 -10.67
N PRO A 243 -10.62 -18.14 -10.07
CA PRO A 243 -10.44 -18.92 -8.83
C PRO A 243 -9.41 -20.08 -8.94
N ASP A 244 -9.30 -20.68 -10.11
CA ASP A 244 -8.45 -21.86 -10.38
C ASP A 244 -7.04 -21.49 -10.86
N GLU A 245 -6.76 -20.22 -11.06
CA GLU A 245 -5.42 -19.80 -11.42
C GLU A 245 -4.41 -20.12 -10.30
N SER A 246 -3.19 -20.47 -10.69
CA SER A 246 -2.14 -20.76 -9.73
C SER A 246 -1.62 -19.49 -9.05
N ILE A 247 -1.31 -19.58 -7.76
CA ILE A 247 -0.76 -18.41 -7.04
C ILE A 247 0.62 -17.99 -7.56
N SER A 248 1.37 -18.90 -8.20
CA SER A 248 2.65 -18.58 -8.85
C SER A 248 2.44 -17.67 -10.07
N ASN A 249 1.46 -17.97 -10.91
CA ASN A 249 1.12 -17.14 -12.08
C ASN A 249 0.59 -15.76 -11.62
N VAL A 250 -0.25 -15.74 -10.59
CA VAL A 250 -0.73 -14.50 -9.98
C VAL A 250 0.43 -13.65 -9.44
N ALA A 251 1.40 -14.26 -8.75
CA ALA A 251 2.59 -13.56 -8.27
C ALA A 251 3.40 -12.97 -9.44
N LEU A 252 3.60 -13.73 -10.52
CA LEU A 252 4.26 -13.27 -11.75
C LEU A 252 3.52 -12.08 -12.36
N GLU A 253 2.21 -12.17 -12.48
CA GLU A 253 1.38 -11.11 -13.04
C GLU A 253 1.44 -9.85 -12.18
N MET A 254 1.29 -9.97 -10.85
CA MET A 254 1.40 -8.82 -9.93
C MET A 254 2.75 -8.12 -10.04
N VAL A 255 3.84 -8.88 -10.11
CA VAL A 255 5.19 -8.32 -10.27
C VAL A 255 5.36 -7.68 -11.65
N GLY A 256 4.98 -8.39 -12.72
CA GLY A 256 5.16 -7.93 -14.10
C GLY A 256 4.32 -6.70 -14.45
N LYS A 257 3.09 -6.62 -13.95
CA LYS A 257 2.17 -5.49 -14.17
C LYS A 257 2.32 -4.37 -13.13
N GLY A 258 3.13 -4.58 -12.09
CA GLY A 258 3.30 -3.59 -11.02
C GLY A 258 2.07 -3.39 -10.13
N VAL A 259 1.11 -4.32 -10.17
CA VAL A 259 -0.12 -4.26 -9.36
C VAL A 259 0.01 -5.08 -8.07
N GLY A 260 -0.70 -4.71 -7.05
CA GLY A 260 -0.62 -5.39 -5.75
C GLY A 260 -1.89 -6.13 -5.37
N ALA A 261 -2.86 -6.23 -6.29
CA ALA A 261 -4.07 -7.03 -6.16
C ALA A 261 -4.69 -7.30 -7.51
N LEU A 262 -5.41 -8.41 -7.60
CA LEU A 262 -6.25 -8.78 -8.72
C LEU A 262 -7.66 -9.10 -8.20
N PRO A 263 -8.73 -8.51 -8.75
CA PRO A 263 -10.08 -9.03 -8.59
C PRO A 263 -10.16 -10.43 -9.16
N VAL A 264 -10.89 -11.30 -8.47
CA VAL A 264 -11.13 -12.67 -8.91
C VAL A 264 -12.53 -12.73 -9.51
N ILE A 265 -12.58 -13.07 -10.81
CA ILE A 265 -13.79 -13.16 -11.58
C ILE A 265 -14.13 -14.61 -11.87
N ASP A 266 -15.37 -14.99 -11.60
CA ASP A 266 -15.93 -16.26 -11.99
C ASP A 266 -17.31 -16.02 -12.65
N ASN A 267 -17.52 -16.62 -13.84
CA ASN A 267 -18.76 -16.46 -14.62
C ASN A 267 -19.20 -14.98 -14.74
N SER A 268 -18.26 -14.09 -15.04
CA SER A 268 -18.43 -12.64 -15.18
C SER A 268 -18.78 -11.88 -13.86
N HIS A 269 -18.76 -12.54 -12.71
CA HIS A 269 -19.05 -11.93 -11.41
C HIS A 269 -17.79 -11.81 -10.56
N LEU A 270 -17.71 -10.76 -9.78
CA LEU A 270 -16.65 -10.57 -8.79
C LEU A 270 -16.91 -11.51 -7.60
N VAL A 271 -16.07 -12.54 -7.45
CA VAL A 271 -16.19 -13.55 -6.38
C VAL A 271 -15.15 -13.35 -5.27
N GLY A 272 -14.08 -12.63 -5.55
CA GLY A 272 -13.00 -12.43 -4.58
C GLY A 272 -12.02 -11.33 -4.98
N VAL A 273 -11.03 -11.14 -4.12
CA VAL A 273 -9.82 -10.35 -4.39
C VAL A 273 -8.63 -11.11 -3.82
N ILE A 274 -7.56 -11.22 -4.60
CA ILE A 274 -6.27 -11.72 -4.15
C ILE A 274 -5.26 -10.58 -4.11
N THR A 275 -4.42 -10.53 -3.07
CA THR A 275 -3.46 -9.43 -2.85
C THR A 275 -2.06 -9.95 -2.56
N GLU A 276 -1.04 -9.06 -2.68
CA GLU A 276 0.33 -9.35 -2.23
C GLU A 276 0.34 -9.88 -0.78
N PHE A 277 -0.53 -9.36 0.09
CA PHE A 277 -0.63 -9.79 1.49
C PHE A 277 -1.11 -11.25 1.63
N ASP A 278 -2.06 -11.69 0.82
CA ASP A 278 -2.58 -13.06 0.87
C ASP A 278 -1.49 -14.07 0.48
N LEU A 279 -0.67 -13.72 -0.52
CA LEU A 279 0.50 -14.52 -0.93
C LEU A 279 1.56 -14.57 0.18
N VAL A 280 1.91 -13.44 0.79
CA VAL A 280 2.85 -13.39 1.93
C VAL A 280 2.31 -14.20 3.11
N LYS A 281 1.00 -14.16 3.36
CA LYS A 281 0.37 -14.95 4.41
C LYS A 281 0.48 -16.45 4.13
N ALA A 282 0.19 -16.89 2.91
CA ALA A 282 0.34 -18.30 2.54
C ALA A 282 1.77 -18.81 2.76
N LEU A 283 2.80 -18.02 2.43
CA LEU A 283 4.19 -18.32 2.71
C LEU A 283 4.47 -18.41 4.21
N SER A 284 3.98 -17.44 5.00
CA SER A 284 4.22 -17.41 6.45
C SER A 284 3.61 -18.59 7.20
N GLU A 285 2.53 -19.17 6.65
CA GLU A 285 1.83 -20.33 7.20
C GLU A 285 2.39 -21.68 6.66
N GLU A 286 3.48 -21.64 5.89
CA GLU A 286 4.11 -22.80 5.24
C GLU A 286 3.12 -23.62 4.37
N LYS A 287 2.11 -22.95 3.82
CA LYS A 287 1.13 -23.56 2.90
C LYS A 287 1.61 -23.58 1.46
N ALA A 288 2.61 -22.79 1.15
CA ALA A 288 3.20 -22.64 -0.18
C ALA A 288 4.42 -23.55 -0.38
#